data_5a4f3853603cb78f0e1320c7a447dc8a
#
_entry.id   5a4f3853603cb78f0e1320c7a447dc8a
#
_cell.length_a   1.000
_cell.length_b   1.000
_cell.length_c   1.000
_cell.angle_alpha   90.00
_cell.angle_beta   90.00
_cell.angle_gamma   90.00
#
_symmetry.space_group_name_H-M   'P 1'
#
loop_
_entity.id
_entity.type
_entity.pdbx_description
1 polymer ?
#
loop_
_entity_poly.entity_id
_entity_poly.type
_entity_poly.pdbx_seq_one_letter_code
_entity_poly.pdbx_strand_id
1 'polypeptide(L)'
;QPVVRPRDSPPFDANDTIGHANQDILELGVIRTFEFVSALRRMSVIVKQLHSSSMEVFVKGAPEALIDICDRATLPQDFDDLLAYYTHHGFRVIACAGKSLPGLSWVEAQRLPREKAESGLSFLGLIVFENKLKPGSLPAVATLRNANIGCKMVTGDNPRTAVSVARECGILGQSSTVFLPSFVHGSPDEPNDVILSWCSTDDESMKLNPDTLKPINPDPMHIDLGEHNILEYELVITGDVFRWMIDYAPIEIVRRMLIKGTIFARMSPDEKHDLVDRLQELGYTVGM
;
A
#
# COMPACT_ATOMS: atom_id res chain seq x y z
N GLN A 1 -1.04 -12.08 30.54
CA GLN A 1 -1.51 -12.27 29.14
C GLN A 1 -2.39 -11.09 28.79
N PRO A 2 -2.29 -10.52 27.58
CA PRO A 2 -3.13 -9.41 27.20
C PRO A 2 -4.60 -9.85 27.14
N VAL A 3 -5.47 -9.06 27.77
CA VAL A 3 -6.92 -9.23 27.73
C VAL A 3 -7.48 -8.09 26.90
N VAL A 4 -8.33 -8.40 25.93
CA VAL A 4 -9.02 -7.43 25.09
C VAL A 4 -10.46 -7.30 25.58
N ARG A 5 -10.90 -6.07 25.84
CA ARG A 5 -12.26 -5.70 26.25
C ARG A 5 -12.84 -4.65 25.32
N PRO A 6 -14.16 -4.58 25.18
CA PRO A 6 -14.78 -3.42 24.55
C PRO A 6 -14.41 -2.11 25.26
N ARG A 7 -14.29 -1.02 24.50
CA ARG A 7 -13.80 0.28 24.98
C ARG A 7 -14.68 0.88 26.10
N ASP A 8 -15.96 0.57 26.07
CA ASP A 8 -16.95 1.09 27.00
C ASP A 8 -17.23 0.13 28.19
N SER A 9 -16.40 -0.90 28.38
CA SER A 9 -16.53 -1.81 29.51
C SER A 9 -16.12 -1.09 30.80
N PRO A 10 -16.86 -1.27 31.93
CA PRO A 10 -16.49 -0.68 33.21
C PRO A 10 -15.13 -1.16 33.66
N PRO A 11 -14.37 -0.36 34.42
CA PRO A 11 -13.09 -0.76 34.96
C PRO A 11 -13.24 -1.99 35.85
N PHE A 12 -12.24 -2.87 35.80
CA PHE A 12 -12.17 -4.06 36.64
C PHE A 12 -12.06 -3.65 38.10
N ASP A 13 -13.07 -3.93 38.91
CA ASP A 13 -12.96 -3.82 40.36
C ASP A 13 -12.48 -5.16 40.93
N ALA A 14 -11.26 -5.19 41.42
CA ALA A 14 -10.65 -6.40 42.00
C ALA A 14 -11.36 -6.91 43.25
N ASN A 15 -12.30 -6.13 43.81
CA ASN A 15 -13.09 -6.48 44.97
C ASN A 15 -14.46 -7.08 44.65
N ASP A 16 -14.85 -7.15 43.38
CA ASP A 16 -16.12 -7.77 42.97
C ASP A 16 -16.00 -9.30 42.98
N THR A 17 -15.84 -9.87 44.17
CA THR A 17 -15.68 -11.32 44.37
C THR A 17 -16.99 -12.09 44.44
N ILE A 18 -18.17 -11.46 44.40
CA ILE A 18 -19.45 -12.17 44.52
C ILE A 18 -20.55 -11.52 43.68
N GLY A 19 -20.90 -12.13 42.54
CA GLY A 19 -22.29 -12.38 42.25
C GLY A 19 -23.06 -11.46 41.32
N HIS A 20 -22.46 -10.54 40.58
CA HIS A 20 -23.11 -9.95 39.40
C HIS A 20 -22.21 -10.09 38.19
N ALA A 21 -22.14 -11.31 37.65
CA ALA A 21 -21.64 -11.55 36.33
C ALA A 21 -22.53 -10.79 35.34
N ASN A 22 -22.08 -9.58 34.94
CA ASN A 22 -22.62 -8.92 33.76
C ASN A 22 -22.31 -9.84 32.58
N GLN A 23 -23.29 -10.62 32.15
CA GLN A 23 -23.17 -11.65 31.11
C GLN A 23 -22.82 -11.07 29.74
N ASP A 24 -22.71 -9.74 29.65
CA ASP A 24 -22.55 -9.01 28.39
C ASP A 24 -21.12 -8.51 28.12
N ILE A 25 -20.15 -8.75 29.03
CA ILE A 25 -18.77 -8.30 28.78
C ILE A 25 -18.01 -9.37 28.00
N LEU A 26 -17.74 -9.11 26.74
CA LEU A 26 -16.89 -9.94 25.92
C LEU A 26 -15.44 -9.75 26.34
N GLU A 27 -14.86 -10.72 27.05
CA GLU A 27 -13.44 -10.75 27.38
C GLU A 27 -12.74 -11.84 26.61
N LEU A 28 -11.71 -11.44 25.85
CA LEU A 28 -10.86 -12.33 25.07
C LEU A 28 -9.45 -12.36 25.66
N GLY A 29 -9.04 -13.49 26.18
CA GLY A 29 -7.65 -13.73 26.58
C GLY A 29 -6.82 -14.26 25.41
N VAL A 30 -5.73 -13.58 25.04
CA VAL A 30 -4.81 -14.05 24.02
C VAL A 30 -3.91 -15.14 24.59
N ILE A 31 -4.04 -16.35 24.07
CA ILE A 31 -3.26 -17.53 24.49
C ILE A 31 -1.93 -17.63 23.77
N ARG A 32 -1.94 -17.40 22.47
CA ARG A 32 -0.77 -17.45 21.62
C ARG A 32 -0.91 -16.49 20.44
N THR A 33 0.19 -15.87 20.05
CA THR A 33 0.30 -15.05 18.85
C THR A 33 1.30 -15.68 17.89
N PHE A 34 0.93 -15.75 16.62
CA PHE A 34 1.83 -16.00 15.52
C PHE A 34 2.07 -14.68 14.81
N GLU A 35 3.26 -14.14 15.00
CA GLU A 35 3.64 -12.82 14.48
C GLU A 35 3.56 -12.77 12.95
N PHE A 36 3.50 -11.54 12.42
CA PHE A 36 3.48 -11.32 10.98
C PHE A 36 4.76 -11.85 10.33
N VAL A 37 4.59 -12.64 9.27
CA VAL A 37 5.69 -13.12 8.43
C VAL A 37 5.47 -12.62 7.01
N SER A 38 6.42 -11.86 6.49
CA SER A 38 6.32 -11.22 5.17
C SER A 38 6.09 -12.24 4.04
N ALA A 39 6.75 -13.39 4.08
CA ALA A 39 6.54 -14.45 3.08
C ALA A 39 5.12 -15.05 3.12
N LEU A 40 4.49 -15.09 4.30
CA LEU A 40 3.12 -15.58 4.48
C LEU A 40 2.07 -14.47 4.37
N ARG A 41 2.47 -13.20 4.43
CA ARG A 41 1.61 -12.01 4.38
C ARG A 41 0.42 -12.06 5.32
N ARG A 42 0.55 -12.72 6.49
CA ARG A 42 -0.50 -12.89 7.49
C ARG A 42 0.04 -13.05 8.90
N MET A 43 -0.82 -12.81 9.87
CA MET A 43 -0.61 -13.10 11.28
C MET A 43 -1.86 -13.69 11.90
N SER A 44 -1.72 -14.40 13.02
CA SER A 44 -2.85 -15.04 13.69
C SER A 44 -2.71 -15.05 15.21
N VAL A 45 -3.84 -15.21 15.89
CA VAL A 45 -3.91 -15.33 17.33
C VAL A 45 -4.82 -16.48 17.72
N ILE A 46 -4.46 -17.20 18.78
CA ILE A 46 -5.35 -18.12 19.46
C ILE A 46 -5.88 -17.40 20.69
N VAL A 47 -7.19 -17.30 20.80
CA VAL A 47 -7.86 -16.61 21.89
C VAL A 47 -8.80 -17.54 22.64
N LYS A 48 -9.04 -17.21 23.89
CA LYS A 48 -10.04 -17.84 24.76
C LYS A 48 -11.01 -16.77 25.21
N GLN A 49 -12.28 -16.94 24.88
CA GLN A 49 -13.34 -16.13 25.44
C GLN A 49 -13.64 -16.58 26.87
N LEU A 50 -13.86 -15.65 27.77
CA LEU A 50 -14.26 -15.94 29.14
C LEU A 50 -15.61 -16.72 29.12
N HIS A 51 -15.70 -17.76 29.92
CA HIS A 51 -16.83 -18.68 29.99
C HIS A 51 -17.11 -19.55 28.72
N SER A 52 -16.36 -19.42 27.62
CA SER A 52 -16.48 -20.32 26.48
C SER A 52 -15.84 -21.68 26.77
N SER A 53 -16.39 -22.77 26.21
CA SER A 53 -15.78 -24.11 26.26
C SER A 53 -14.69 -24.31 25.18
N SER A 54 -14.68 -23.47 24.11
CA SER A 54 -13.75 -23.56 22.99
C SER A 54 -12.73 -22.43 23.00
N MET A 55 -11.60 -22.65 22.31
CA MET A 55 -10.70 -21.60 21.89
C MET A 55 -10.98 -21.24 20.44
N GLU A 56 -10.54 -20.06 20.02
CA GLU A 56 -10.76 -19.59 18.66
C GLU A 56 -9.46 -19.09 18.07
N VAL A 57 -9.29 -19.33 16.77
CA VAL A 57 -8.22 -18.77 15.98
C VAL A 57 -8.77 -17.65 15.14
N PHE A 58 -8.11 -16.49 15.17
CA PHE A 58 -8.35 -15.40 14.23
C PHE A 58 -7.07 -15.14 13.44
N VAL A 59 -7.25 -15.01 12.14
CA VAL A 59 -6.17 -14.74 11.19
C VAL A 59 -6.54 -13.48 10.42
N LYS A 60 -5.57 -12.59 10.25
CA LYS A 60 -5.68 -11.43 9.35
C LYS A 60 -4.48 -11.38 8.42
N GLY A 61 -4.70 -10.94 7.19
CA GLY A 61 -3.61 -10.84 6.22
C GLY A 61 -4.07 -10.32 4.87
N ALA A 62 -3.15 -10.42 3.91
CA ALA A 62 -3.46 -10.10 2.52
C ALA A 62 -4.59 -11.01 2.02
N PRO A 63 -5.60 -10.48 1.31
CA PRO A 63 -6.73 -11.27 0.82
C PRO A 63 -6.29 -12.52 0.06
N GLU A 64 -5.32 -12.40 -0.82
CA GLU A 64 -4.81 -13.50 -1.65
C GLU A 64 -4.19 -14.62 -0.80
N ALA A 65 -3.52 -14.26 0.31
CA ALA A 65 -2.90 -15.24 1.20
C ALA A 65 -3.92 -15.94 2.12
N LEU A 66 -5.10 -15.35 2.35
CA LEU A 66 -6.13 -15.95 3.16
C LEU A 66 -7.03 -16.90 2.37
N ILE A 67 -7.28 -16.65 1.10
CA ILE A 67 -8.06 -17.55 0.23
C ILE A 67 -7.47 -18.97 0.24
N ASP A 68 -6.15 -19.08 0.22
CA ASP A 68 -5.46 -20.37 0.17
C ASP A 68 -5.63 -21.24 1.44
N ILE A 69 -5.96 -20.61 2.56
CA ILE A 69 -6.09 -21.28 3.87
C ILE A 69 -7.53 -21.34 4.40
N CYS A 70 -8.47 -20.71 3.67
CA CYS A 70 -9.90 -20.74 3.98
C CYS A 70 -10.60 -21.88 3.26
N ASP A 71 -11.70 -22.32 3.86
CA ASP A 71 -12.66 -23.17 3.17
C ASP A 71 -13.38 -22.33 2.09
N ARG A 72 -13.23 -22.75 0.84
CA ARG A 72 -13.82 -22.06 -0.31
C ARG A 72 -15.34 -21.91 -0.25
N ALA A 73 -16.02 -22.81 0.46
CA ALA A 73 -17.47 -22.72 0.66
C ALA A 73 -17.88 -21.51 1.53
N THR A 74 -16.94 -20.93 2.28
CA THR A 74 -17.18 -19.76 3.13
C THR A 74 -16.90 -18.43 2.45
N LEU A 75 -16.29 -18.46 1.27
CA LEU A 75 -15.99 -17.25 0.48
C LEU A 75 -17.26 -16.78 -0.25
N PRO A 76 -17.54 -15.47 -0.28
CA PRO A 76 -18.60 -14.90 -1.13
C PRO A 76 -18.35 -15.22 -2.61
N GLN A 77 -19.41 -15.38 -3.39
CA GLN A 77 -19.30 -15.65 -4.83
C GLN A 77 -18.70 -14.48 -5.61
N ASP A 78 -18.90 -13.27 -5.12
CA ASP A 78 -18.42 -11.99 -5.68
C ASP A 78 -17.12 -11.50 -5.03
N PHE A 79 -16.38 -12.38 -4.32
CA PHE A 79 -15.18 -12.00 -3.57
C PHE A 79 -14.13 -11.31 -4.45
N ASP A 80 -13.83 -11.86 -5.63
CA ASP A 80 -12.83 -11.31 -6.53
C ASP A 80 -13.26 -9.96 -7.11
N ASP A 81 -14.54 -9.80 -7.43
CA ASP A 81 -15.10 -8.54 -7.93
C ASP A 81 -15.06 -7.45 -6.86
N LEU A 82 -15.41 -7.80 -5.62
CA LEU A 82 -15.33 -6.88 -4.47
C LEU A 82 -13.90 -6.46 -4.18
N LEU A 83 -12.97 -7.39 -4.21
CA LEU A 83 -11.54 -7.11 -3.99
C LEU A 83 -10.99 -6.22 -5.10
N ALA A 84 -11.33 -6.51 -6.36
CA ALA A 84 -10.97 -5.68 -7.50
C ALA A 84 -11.55 -4.27 -7.37
N TYR A 85 -12.82 -4.15 -7.03
CA TYR A 85 -13.48 -2.86 -6.80
C TYR A 85 -12.73 -2.01 -5.76
N TYR A 86 -12.46 -2.55 -4.57
CA TYR A 86 -11.78 -1.80 -3.52
C TYR A 86 -10.34 -1.43 -3.89
N THR A 87 -9.61 -2.35 -4.52
CA THR A 87 -8.22 -2.09 -4.95
C THR A 87 -8.14 -1.06 -6.07
N HIS A 88 -9.07 -1.08 -7.02
CA HIS A 88 -9.15 -0.04 -8.06
C HIS A 88 -9.42 1.36 -7.50
N HIS A 89 -10.18 1.44 -6.40
CA HIS A 89 -10.45 2.71 -5.72
C HIS A 89 -9.34 3.13 -4.73
N GLY A 90 -8.21 2.41 -4.71
CA GLY A 90 -7.06 2.76 -3.87
C GLY A 90 -7.22 2.41 -2.39
N PHE A 91 -8.26 1.64 -2.01
CA PHE A 91 -8.43 1.19 -0.64
C PHE A 91 -7.41 0.12 -0.27
N ARG A 92 -6.96 0.14 0.96
CA ARG A 92 -6.17 -0.93 1.54
C ARG A 92 -7.12 -1.97 2.15
N VAL A 93 -7.05 -3.20 1.66
CA VAL A 93 -7.93 -4.29 2.08
C VAL A 93 -7.14 -5.32 2.88
N ILE A 94 -7.69 -5.72 4.03
CA ILE A 94 -7.20 -6.84 4.85
C ILE A 94 -8.34 -7.85 4.95
N ALA A 95 -8.06 -9.11 4.66
CA ALA A 95 -9.00 -10.19 4.91
C ALA A 95 -8.86 -10.72 6.33
N CYS A 96 -9.99 -11.20 6.88
CA CYS A 96 -10.08 -11.85 8.18
C CYS A 96 -10.73 -13.22 8.04
N ALA A 97 -10.18 -14.18 8.76
CA ALA A 97 -10.69 -15.54 8.82
C ALA A 97 -10.55 -16.09 10.24
N GLY A 98 -11.31 -17.12 10.56
CA GLY A 98 -11.25 -17.74 11.88
C GLY A 98 -11.80 -19.15 11.91
N LYS A 99 -11.54 -19.85 13.01
CA LYS A 99 -12.17 -21.14 13.31
C LYS A 99 -12.21 -21.38 14.80
N SER A 100 -13.17 -22.22 15.22
CA SER A 100 -13.23 -22.71 16.59
C SER A 100 -12.34 -23.95 16.76
N LEU A 101 -11.72 -24.05 17.93
CA LEU A 101 -10.91 -25.18 18.37
C LEU A 101 -11.54 -25.80 19.62
N PRO A 102 -12.59 -26.64 19.46
CA PRO A 102 -13.25 -27.26 20.59
C PRO A 102 -12.35 -28.26 21.30
N GLY A 103 -12.44 -28.31 22.63
CA GLY A 103 -11.75 -29.30 23.45
C GLY A 103 -10.24 -29.13 23.57
N LEU A 104 -9.65 -28.06 23.02
CA LEU A 104 -8.22 -27.80 23.10
C LEU A 104 -7.83 -27.29 24.49
N SER A 105 -6.85 -27.94 25.13
CA SER A 105 -6.29 -27.49 26.40
C SER A 105 -5.33 -26.30 26.22
N TRP A 106 -5.05 -25.58 27.31
CA TRP A 106 -4.08 -24.46 27.28
C TRP A 106 -2.69 -24.89 26.81
N VAL A 107 -2.26 -26.05 27.24
CA VAL A 107 -0.92 -26.58 26.89
C VAL A 107 -0.86 -26.94 25.40
N GLU A 108 -1.90 -27.56 24.88
CA GLU A 108 -2.00 -27.91 23.46
C GLU A 108 -2.08 -26.67 22.60
N ALA A 109 -2.83 -25.64 23.01
CA ALA A 109 -2.93 -24.37 22.29
C ALA A 109 -1.57 -23.67 22.17
N GLN A 110 -0.77 -23.69 23.25
CA GLN A 110 0.57 -23.11 23.22
C GLN A 110 1.56 -23.89 22.34
N ARG A 111 1.32 -25.18 22.10
CA ARG A 111 2.16 -26.04 21.28
C ARG A 111 1.65 -26.26 19.85
N LEU A 112 0.46 -25.77 19.55
CA LEU A 112 -0.19 -25.98 18.25
C LEU A 112 0.69 -25.41 17.13
N PRO A 113 1.11 -26.22 16.12
CA PRO A 113 1.86 -25.71 14.97
C PRO A 113 1.05 -24.66 14.20
N ARG A 114 1.75 -23.66 13.63
CA ARG A 114 1.13 -22.57 12.87
C ARG A 114 0.28 -23.09 11.71
N GLU A 115 0.79 -24.08 10.99
CA GLU A 115 0.11 -24.69 9.84
C GLU A 115 -1.24 -25.32 10.23
N LYS A 116 -1.30 -25.91 11.42
CA LYS A 116 -2.55 -26.47 11.95
C LYS A 116 -3.51 -25.39 12.44
N ALA A 117 -2.99 -24.33 13.02
CA ALA A 117 -3.81 -23.17 13.42
C ALA A 117 -4.39 -22.48 12.20
N GLU A 118 -3.59 -22.26 11.16
CA GLU A 118 -3.93 -21.49 9.96
C GLU A 118 -4.42 -22.35 8.77
N SER A 119 -5.17 -23.41 9.02
CA SER A 119 -5.76 -24.28 7.99
C SER A 119 -7.23 -24.52 8.22
N GLY A 120 -8.01 -24.67 7.14
CA GLY A 120 -9.45 -24.94 7.20
C GLY A 120 -10.21 -23.85 7.97
N LEU A 121 -9.93 -22.60 7.66
CA LEU A 121 -10.54 -21.43 8.28
C LEU A 121 -11.83 -21.07 7.55
N SER A 122 -12.77 -20.50 8.29
CA SER A 122 -13.93 -19.84 7.71
C SER A 122 -13.61 -18.38 7.44
N PHE A 123 -13.93 -17.91 6.25
CA PHE A 123 -13.79 -16.50 5.90
C PHE A 123 -14.79 -15.65 6.72
N LEU A 124 -14.32 -14.60 7.37
CA LEU A 124 -15.13 -13.73 8.21
C LEU A 124 -15.49 -12.41 7.52
N GLY A 125 -14.65 -11.93 6.61
CA GLY A 125 -14.90 -10.68 5.89
C GLY A 125 -13.63 -9.92 5.52
N LEU A 126 -13.86 -8.78 4.89
CA LEU A 126 -12.83 -7.81 4.53
C LEU A 126 -12.89 -6.59 5.45
N ILE A 127 -11.75 -6.11 5.89
CA ILE A 127 -11.60 -4.81 6.53
C ILE A 127 -11.00 -3.87 5.50
N VAL A 128 -11.78 -2.86 5.12
CA VAL A 128 -11.39 -1.87 4.10
C VAL A 128 -10.92 -0.61 4.82
N PHE A 129 -9.69 -0.21 4.55
CA PHE A 129 -9.10 1.01 5.08
C PHE A 129 -9.07 2.07 3.99
N GLU A 130 -9.65 3.21 4.28
CA GLU A 130 -9.54 4.42 3.50
C GLU A 130 -8.48 5.33 4.13
N ASN A 131 -7.44 5.65 3.37
CA ASN A 131 -6.46 6.66 3.79
C ASN A 131 -6.99 8.03 3.40
N LYS A 132 -7.86 8.61 4.23
CA LYS A 132 -8.34 9.98 4.01
C LYS A 132 -7.20 10.97 4.14
N LEU A 133 -7.15 11.92 3.22
CA LEU A 133 -6.27 13.07 3.35
C LEU A 133 -6.61 13.86 4.61
N LYS A 134 -5.58 14.36 5.28
CA LYS A 134 -5.79 15.31 6.38
C LYS A 134 -6.40 16.60 5.80
N PRO A 135 -7.38 17.21 6.49
CA PRO A 135 -8.07 18.39 5.97
C PRO A 135 -7.13 19.56 5.61
N GLY A 136 -5.96 19.64 6.27
CA GLY A 136 -4.94 20.65 6.00
C GLY A 136 -4.04 20.36 4.79
N SER A 137 -4.06 19.17 4.18
CA SER A 137 -3.10 18.80 3.13
C SER A 137 -3.30 19.62 1.85
N LEU A 138 -4.53 19.67 1.35
CA LEU A 138 -4.85 20.41 0.13
C LEU A 138 -4.51 21.92 0.25
N PRO A 139 -4.95 22.66 1.30
CA PRO A 139 -4.58 24.07 1.45
C PRO A 139 -3.07 24.29 1.66
N ALA A 140 -2.36 23.37 2.32
CA ALA A 140 -0.92 23.48 2.48
C ALA A 140 -0.18 23.35 1.14
N VAL A 141 -0.53 22.36 0.33
CA VAL A 141 0.02 22.18 -1.02
C VAL A 141 -0.29 23.39 -1.90
N ALA A 142 -1.51 23.91 -1.87
CA ALA A 142 -1.88 25.11 -2.61
C ALA A 142 -1.05 26.34 -2.20
N THR A 143 -0.80 26.50 -0.90
CA THR A 143 0.06 27.60 -0.38
C THR A 143 1.50 27.47 -0.89
N LEU A 144 2.07 26.27 -0.85
CA LEU A 144 3.43 26.03 -1.35
C LEU A 144 3.53 26.30 -2.86
N ARG A 145 2.58 25.82 -3.64
CA ARG A 145 2.53 26.07 -5.10
C ARG A 145 2.39 27.56 -5.42
N ASN A 146 1.55 28.29 -4.71
CA ASN A 146 1.41 29.74 -4.88
C ASN A 146 2.69 30.50 -4.53
N ALA A 147 3.52 29.94 -3.66
CA ALA A 147 4.86 30.45 -3.36
C ALA A 147 5.94 29.97 -4.35
N ASN A 148 5.58 29.33 -5.47
CA ASN A 148 6.49 28.71 -6.45
C ASN A 148 7.42 27.65 -5.84
N ILE A 149 6.96 26.96 -4.79
CA ILE A 149 7.69 25.84 -4.20
C ILE A 149 7.17 24.54 -4.85
N GLY A 150 8.05 23.79 -5.51
CA GLY A 150 7.72 22.51 -6.12
C GLY A 150 7.42 21.45 -5.05
N CYS A 151 6.30 20.76 -5.18
CA CYS A 151 5.92 19.68 -4.28
C CYS A 151 6.14 18.33 -4.97
N LYS A 152 6.82 17.40 -4.27
CA LYS A 152 7.03 16.03 -4.72
C LYS A 152 6.45 15.07 -3.70
N MET A 153 5.81 14.00 -4.17
CA MET A 153 5.33 12.91 -3.30
C MET A 153 6.33 11.77 -3.29
N VAL A 154 6.77 11.35 -2.10
CA VAL A 154 7.69 10.23 -1.93
C VAL A 154 7.08 9.22 -0.96
N THR A 155 6.73 8.03 -1.47
CA THR A 155 5.94 7.05 -0.71
C THR A 155 6.43 5.62 -0.93
N GLY A 156 6.15 4.75 0.04
CA GLY A 156 6.28 3.30 -0.10
C GLY A 156 5.07 2.63 -0.77
N ASP A 157 3.99 3.37 -1.03
CA ASP A 157 2.78 2.86 -1.65
C ASP A 157 2.97 2.55 -3.14
N ASN A 158 2.01 1.82 -3.71
CA ASN A 158 2.03 1.53 -5.14
C ASN A 158 1.78 2.81 -5.99
N PRO A 159 2.27 2.84 -7.24
CA PRO A 159 2.18 4.02 -8.10
C PRO A 159 0.75 4.52 -8.34
N ARG A 160 -0.21 3.63 -8.55
CA ARG A 160 -1.61 4.00 -8.83
C ARG A 160 -2.26 4.69 -7.63
N THR A 161 -2.05 4.16 -6.42
CA THR A 161 -2.50 4.79 -5.18
C THR A 161 -1.85 6.16 -4.98
N ALA A 162 -0.54 6.25 -5.24
CA ALA A 162 0.18 7.52 -5.12
C ALA A 162 -0.34 8.59 -6.10
N VAL A 163 -0.66 8.22 -7.35
CA VAL A 163 -1.27 9.11 -8.35
C VAL A 163 -2.64 9.62 -7.86
N SER A 164 -3.50 8.72 -7.38
CA SER A 164 -4.83 9.07 -6.86
C SER A 164 -4.72 10.08 -5.71
N VAL A 165 -3.88 9.79 -4.72
CA VAL A 165 -3.65 10.68 -3.56
C VAL A 165 -3.02 12.01 -3.99
N ALA A 166 -2.08 12.01 -4.94
CA ALA A 166 -1.45 13.22 -5.44
C ALA A 166 -2.43 14.13 -6.20
N ARG A 167 -3.37 13.56 -6.95
CA ARG A 167 -4.48 14.32 -7.56
C ARG A 167 -5.42 14.89 -6.50
N GLU A 168 -5.79 14.09 -5.50
CA GLU A 168 -6.67 14.51 -4.41
C GLU A 168 -6.07 15.64 -3.57
N CYS A 169 -4.76 15.61 -3.25
CA CYS A 169 -4.09 16.65 -2.48
C CYS A 169 -3.58 17.85 -3.33
N GLY A 170 -3.78 17.83 -4.64
CA GLY A 170 -3.41 18.93 -5.52
C GLY A 170 -1.92 19.02 -5.88
N ILE A 171 -1.13 17.98 -5.60
CA ILE A 171 0.26 17.85 -6.10
C ILE A 171 0.25 17.63 -7.62
N LEU A 172 -0.68 16.80 -8.10
CA LEU A 172 -0.97 16.63 -9.53
C LEU A 172 -2.21 17.41 -9.93
N GLY A 173 -2.21 17.98 -11.14
CA GLY A 173 -3.42 18.53 -11.77
C GLY A 173 -4.42 17.40 -12.09
N GLN A 174 -5.71 17.70 -12.02
CA GLN A 174 -6.75 16.71 -12.33
C GLN A 174 -6.67 16.16 -13.77
N SER A 175 -6.25 17.02 -14.70
CA SER A 175 -6.11 16.69 -16.13
C SER A 175 -4.67 16.44 -16.58
N SER A 176 -3.68 16.47 -15.66
CA SER A 176 -2.29 16.21 -16.02
C SER A 176 -2.09 14.78 -16.47
N THR A 177 -1.48 14.61 -17.64
CA THR A 177 -1.08 13.30 -18.14
C THR A 177 0.08 12.76 -17.31
N VAL A 178 -0.05 11.55 -16.83
CA VAL A 178 0.93 10.91 -15.94
C VAL A 178 1.58 9.72 -16.63
N PHE A 179 2.90 9.69 -16.69
CA PHE A 179 3.65 8.58 -17.27
C PHE A 179 4.32 7.74 -16.19
N LEU A 180 4.17 6.42 -16.34
CA LEU A 180 4.73 5.40 -15.47
C LEU A 180 5.75 4.56 -16.23
N PRO A 181 6.95 4.31 -15.67
CA PRO A 181 7.92 3.44 -16.29
C PRO A 181 7.61 1.96 -16.04
N SER A 182 8.02 1.14 -16.98
CA SER A 182 8.04 -0.32 -16.84
C SER A 182 9.26 -0.91 -17.51
N PHE A 183 9.81 -1.97 -16.95
CA PHE A 183 10.84 -2.77 -17.61
C PHE A 183 10.16 -3.63 -18.69
N VAL A 184 10.49 -3.36 -19.94
CA VAL A 184 10.02 -4.16 -21.10
C VAL A 184 10.94 -5.35 -21.31
N HIS A 185 12.24 -5.16 -21.06
CA HIS A 185 13.25 -6.20 -21.13
C HIS A 185 14.25 -6.01 -19.99
N GLY A 186 14.81 -7.12 -19.50
CA GLY A 186 15.73 -7.11 -18.36
C GLY A 186 15.05 -6.89 -17.01
N SER A 187 15.86 -6.83 -16.00
CA SER A 187 15.46 -6.54 -14.61
C SER A 187 16.49 -5.66 -13.93
N PRO A 188 16.20 -5.05 -12.79
CA PRO A 188 17.20 -4.30 -12.01
C PRO A 188 18.44 -5.13 -11.66
N ASP A 189 18.31 -6.46 -11.56
CA ASP A 189 19.38 -7.40 -11.24
C ASP A 189 20.27 -7.72 -12.46
N GLU A 190 19.77 -7.47 -13.68
CA GLU A 190 20.49 -7.68 -14.95
C GLU A 190 20.58 -6.38 -15.75
N PRO A 191 21.39 -5.40 -15.31
CA PRO A 191 21.32 -4.02 -15.77
C PRO A 191 21.74 -3.80 -17.23
N ASN A 192 22.49 -4.71 -17.85
CA ASN A 192 23.10 -4.48 -19.18
C ASN A 192 22.10 -4.59 -20.35
N ASP A 193 20.95 -5.22 -20.15
CA ASP A 193 19.94 -5.44 -21.19
C ASP A 193 18.58 -4.80 -20.84
N VAL A 194 18.57 -3.79 -19.98
CA VAL A 194 17.34 -3.14 -19.57
C VAL A 194 16.80 -2.21 -20.65
N ILE A 195 15.55 -2.40 -21.00
CA ILE A 195 14.77 -1.48 -21.83
C ILE A 195 13.61 -0.98 -21.00
N LEU A 196 13.59 0.35 -20.73
CA LEU A 196 12.46 1.01 -20.09
C LEU A 196 11.47 1.52 -21.12
N SER A 197 10.18 1.33 -20.85
CA SER A 197 9.10 1.99 -21.55
C SER A 197 8.35 2.90 -20.59
N TRP A 198 7.96 4.07 -21.05
CA TRP A 198 7.18 5.04 -20.31
C TRP A 198 5.81 5.16 -20.96
N CYS A 199 4.77 4.67 -20.31
CA CYS A 199 3.41 4.68 -20.82
C CYS A 199 2.53 5.57 -19.93
N SER A 200 1.55 6.24 -20.54
CA SER A 200 0.56 6.99 -19.78
C SER A 200 -0.32 6.04 -18.96
N THR A 201 -0.71 6.49 -17.76
CA THR A 201 -1.65 5.75 -16.90
C THR A 201 -3.08 5.79 -17.41
N ASP A 202 -3.41 6.81 -18.21
CA ASP A 202 -4.76 7.08 -18.68
C ASP A 202 -4.98 6.62 -20.14
N ASP A 203 -3.88 6.56 -20.93
CA ASP A 203 -3.90 6.13 -22.35
C ASP A 203 -2.59 5.42 -22.70
N GLU A 204 -2.61 4.10 -22.82
CA GLU A 204 -1.44 3.27 -23.12
C GLU A 204 -0.80 3.54 -24.49
N SER A 205 -1.52 4.20 -25.41
CA SER A 205 -0.96 4.60 -26.71
C SER A 205 0.04 5.74 -26.59
N MET A 206 -0.08 6.56 -25.54
CA MET A 206 0.82 7.67 -25.25
C MET A 206 2.09 7.16 -24.56
N LYS A 207 3.23 7.44 -25.17
CA LYS A 207 4.55 7.01 -24.67
C LYS A 207 5.53 8.16 -24.64
N LEU A 208 6.53 8.04 -23.76
CA LEU A 208 7.70 8.92 -23.81
C LEU A 208 8.88 8.22 -24.49
N ASN A 209 9.69 9.02 -25.14
CA ASN A 209 10.99 8.58 -25.60
C ASN A 209 11.89 8.33 -24.37
N PRO A 210 12.45 7.13 -24.20
CA PRO A 210 13.23 6.78 -23.02
C PRO A 210 14.50 7.61 -22.85
N ASP A 211 15.10 8.07 -23.97
CA ASP A 211 16.37 8.84 -23.96
C ASP A 211 16.14 10.32 -23.66
N THR A 212 14.95 10.83 -23.94
CA THR A 212 14.65 12.26 -23.76
C THR A 212 13.59 12.54 -22.71
N LEU A 213 12.87 11.51 -22.27
CA LEU A 213 11.67 11.61 -21.40
C LEU A 213 10.65 12.64 -21.92
N LYS A 214 10.60 12.83 -23.25
CA LYS A 214 9.63 13.71 -23.93
C LYS A 214 8.54 12.87 -24.58
N PRO A 215 7.29 13.36 -24.65
CA PRO A 215 6.21 12.66 -25.35
C PRO A 215 6.60 12.35 -26.81
N ILE A 216 6.30 11.13 -27.24
CA ILE A 216 6.39 10.74 -28.64
C ILE A 216 5.03 11.08 -29.22
N ASN A 217 4.97 12.05 -30.15
CA ASN A 217 3.74 12.39 -30.85
C ASN A 217 3.32 11.20 -31.73
N PRO A 218 2.18 10.57 -31.50
CA PRO A 218 1.69 9.49 -32.35
C PRO A 218 1.17 10.02 -33.71
N ASP A 219 0.93 11.33 -33.86
CA ASP A 219 0.34 11.91 -35.07
C ASP A 219 1.15 13.11 -35.57
N PRO A 220 1.85 12.96 -36.76
CA PRO A 220 2.57 14.08 -37.37
C PRO A 220 1.68 15.22 -37.84
N MET A 221 0.36 15.02 -37.91
CA MET A 221 -0.57 16.05 -38.38
C MET A 221 -1.01 17.07 -37.30
N HIS A 222 -0.65 16.88 -36.03
CA HIS A 222 -0.89 17.84 -34.96
C HIS A 222 0.29 18.75 -34.66
N ILE A 223 1.23 18.92 -35.59
CA ILE A 223 2.49 19.67 -35.37
C ILE A 223 2.31 21.20 -35.43
N ASP A 224 1.12 21.73 -35.68
CA ASP A 224 1.04 23.19 -35.91
C ASP A 224 -0.07 23.91 -35.17
N LEU A 225 0.02 23.95 -33.85
CA LEU A 225 -0.68 24.97 -33.05
C LEU A 225 0.28 25.52 -31.97
N GLY A 226 1.20 26.41 -32.41
CA GLY A 226 1.90 27.37 -31.56
C GLY A 226 2.60 26.81 -30.31
N GLU A 227 3.69 27.42 -29.92
CA GLU A 227 4.59 27.11 -28.79
C GLU A 227 3.92 26.88 -27.39
N HIS A 228 2.60 26.73 -27.30
CA HIS A 228 1.84 26.66 -26.07
C HIS A 228 1.18 25.28 -25.80
N ASN A 229 1.38 24.27 -26.64
CA ASN A 229 0.85 22.94 -26.40
C ASN A 229 1.93 21.93 -26.00
N ILE A 230 2.82 22.33 -25.10
CA ILE A 230 3.55 21.34 -24.30
C ILE A 230 2.52 20.78 -23.34
N LEU A 231 1.98 19.60 -23.69
CA LEU A 231 1.16 18.82 -22.74
C LEU A 231 1.92 18.80 -21.41
N GLU A 232 1.35 19.43 -20.39
CA GLU A 232 1.87 19.33 -19.03
C GLU A 232 1.77 17.86 -18.64
N TYR A 233 2.89 17.20 -18.62
CA TYR A 233 2.97 15.80 -18.18
C TYR A 233 3.83 15.70 -16.95
N GLU A 234 3.55 14.70 -16.15
CA GLU A 234 4.20 14.41 -14.90
C GLU A 234 4.76 12.99 -14.91
N LEU A 235 5.86 12.76 -14.23
CA LEU A 235 6.47 11.45 -14.13
C LEU A 235 6.20 10.83 -12.76
N VAL A 236 5.82 9.57 -12.78
CA VAL A 236 5.83 8.68 -11.61
C VAL A 236 7.03 7.75 -11.75
N ILE A 237 7.87 7.68 -10.75
CA ILE A 237 9.06 6.84 -10.72
C ILE A 237 8.87 5.80 -9.63
N THR A 238 9.15 4.54 -9.93
CA THR A 238 9.18 3.47 -8.93
C THR A 238 10.58 3.29 -8.36
N GLY A 239 10.70 2.79 -7.12
CA GLY A 239 11.99 2.65 -6.45
C GLY A 239 13.00 1.82 -7.23
N ASP A 240 12.56 0.70 -7.83
CA ASP A 240 13.36 -0.16 -8.69
C ASP A 240 13.90 0.58 -9.93
N VAL A 241 13.05 1.35 -10.61
CA VAL A 241 13.46 2.18 -11.76
C VAL A 241 14.35 3.34 -11.31
N PHE A 242 14.03 3.98 -10.18
CA PHE A 242 14.86 5.03 -9.60
C PHE A 242 16.29 4.52 -9.36
N ARG A 243 16.44 3.38 -8.68
CA ARG A 243 17.75 2.76 -8.40
C ARG A 243 18.51 2.45 -9.68
N TRP A 244 17.85 1.76 -10.62
CA TRP A 244 18.48 1.44 -11.90
C TRP A 244 18.92 2.69 -12.66
N MET A 245 18.09 3.75 -12.71
CA MET A 245 18.45 4.99 -13.41
C MET A 245 19.64 5.70 -12.75
N ILE A 246 19.69 5.76 -11.42
CA ILE A 246 20.81 6.39 -10.69
C ILE A 246 22.14 5.67 -11.01
N ASP A 247 22.10 4.33 -11.09
CA ASP A 247 23.31 3.53 -11.24
C ASP A 247 23.77 3.39 -12.69
N TYR A 248 22.85 3.39 -13.67
CA TYR A 248 23.16 2.97 -15.05
C TYR A 248 22.73 3.97 -16.13
N ALA A 249 21.81 4.87 -15.87
CA ALA A 249 21.34 5.78 -16.92
C ALA A 249 22.31 6.98 -17.12
N PRO A 250 22.33 7.58 -18.32
CA PRO A 250 23.09 8.80 -18.57
C PRO A 250 22.67 9.93 -17.62
N ILE A 251 23.65 10.68 -17.12
CA ILE A 251 23.43 11.74 -16.12
C ILE A 251 22.37 12.77 -16.52
N GLU A 252 22.27 13.08 -17.81
CA GLU A 252 21.29 14.05 -18.32
C GLU A 252 19.85 13.53 -18.20
N ILE A 253 19.66 12.22 -18.36
CA ILE A 253 18.34 11.57 -18.19
C ILE A 253 18.00 11.51 -16.71
N VAL A 254 18.97 11.16 -15.86
CA VAL A 254 18.81 11.17 -14.40
C VAL A 254 18.41 12.56 -13.90
N ARG A 255 19.10 13.62 -14.32
CA ARG A 255 18.75 14.99 -13.96
C ARG A 255 17.33 15.35 -14.38
N ARG A 256 16.94 14.98 -15.59
CA ARG A 256 15.57 15.23 -16.10
C ARG A 256 14.54 14.46 -15.31
N MET A 257 14.79 13.21 -15.00
CA MET A 257 13.94 12.37 -14.15
C MET A 257 13.75 13.00 -12.75
N LEU A 258 14.84 13.45 -12.11
CA LEU A 258 14.80 14.08 -10.80
C LEU A 258 13.99 15.38 -10.81
N ILE A 259 14.11 16.20 -11.85
CA ILE A 259 13.39 17.48 -11.96
C ILE A 259 11.90 17.25 -12.30
N LYS A 260 11.61 16.43 -13.33
CA LYS A 260 10.27 16.16 -13.84
C LYS A 260 9.49 15.15 -13.00
N GLY A 261 10.17 14.33 -12.18
CA GLY A 261 9.53 13.38 -11.29
C GLY A 261 8.71 14.10 -10.22
N THR A 262 7.41 13.89 -10.21
CA THR A 262 6.49 14.46 -9.22
C THR A 262 6.11 13.45 -8.17
N ILE A 263 6.05 12.18 -8.54
CA ILE A 263 5.75 11.08 -7.62
C ILE A 263 6.88 10.05 -7.67
N PHE A 264 7.37 9.68 -6.48
CA PHE A 264 8.31 8.59 -6.27
C PHE A 264 7.63 7.54 -5.40
N ALA A 265 7.23 6.43 -6.02
CA ALA A 265 6.42 5.37 -5.42
C ALA A 265 7.26 4.11 -5.15
N ARG A 266 6.82 3.26 -4.22
CA ARG A 266 7.57 2.04 -3.81
C ARG A 266 9.00 2.33 -3.34
N MET A 267 9.25 3.53 -2.81
CA MET A 267 10.56 3.95 -2.34
C MET A 267 10.87 3.37 -0.96
N SER A 268 12.02 2.74 -0.84
CA SER A 268 12.62 2.35 0.44
C SER A 268 13.12 3.58 1.22
N PRO A 269 13.42 3.46 2.52
CA PRO A 269 14.01 4.55 3.29
C PRO A 269 15.33 5.08 2.70
N ASP A 270 16.19 4.19 2.20
CA ASP A 270 17.48 4.56 1.62
C ASP A 270 17.30 5.32 0.30
N GLU A 271 16.38 4.89 -0.56
CA GLU A 271 16.08 5.59 -1.82
C GLU A 271 15.46 6.98 -1.59
N LYS A 272 14.69 7.14 -0.50
CA LYS A 272 14.19 8.47 -0.11
C LYS A 272 15.32 9.41 0.28
N HIS A 273 16.32 8.89 0.98
CA HIS A 273 17.53 9.64 1.33
C HIS A 273 18.30 10.02 0.07
N ASP A 274 18.61 9.05 -0.80
CA ASP A 274 19.30 9.26 -2.05
C ASP A 274 18.61 10.31 -2.95
N LEU A 275 17.28 10.29 -3.01
CA LEU A 275 16.53 11.29 -3.78
C LEU A 275 16.77 12.71 -3.26
N VAL A 276 16.76 12.90 -1.94
CA VAL A 276 17.01 14.21 -1.33
C VAL A 276 18.42 14.67 -1.63
N ASP A 277 19.41 13.81 -1.44
CA ASP A 277 20.83 14.12 -1.72
C ASP A 277 21.04 14.52 -3.18
N ARG A 278 20.47 13.76 -4.13
CA ARG A 278 20.57 14.06 -5.56
C ARG A 278 19.92 15.40 -5.94
N LEU A 279 18.77 15.74 -5.32
CA LEU A 279 18.15 17.04 -5.54
C LEU A 279 19.03 18.19 -4.97
N GLN A 280 19.66 17.99 -3.83
CA GLN A 280 20.60 18.96 -3.24
C GLN A 280 21.86 19.12 -4.08
N GLU A 281 22.43 18.03 -4.63
CA GLU A 281 23.54 18.07 -5.59
C GLU A 281 23.20 18.89 -6.84
N LEU A 282 21.93 18.91 -7.27
CA LEU A 282 21.45 19.76 -8.35
C LEU A 282 21.23 21.23 -7.95
N GLY A 283 21.46 21.59 -6.70
CA GLY A 283 21.35 22.94 -6.17
C GLY A 283 19.96 23.29 -5.61
N TYR A 284 19.06 22.31 -5.43
CA TYR A 284 17.76 22.56 -4.81
C TYR A 284 17.85 22.54 -3.28
N THR A 285 17.10 23.43 -2.64
CA THR A 285 16.84 23.34 -1.21
C THR A 285 15.64 22.45 -1.00
N VAL A 286 15.81 21.34 -0.27
CA VAL A 286 14.77 20.35 -0.02
C VAL A 286 14.30 20.44 1.42
N GLY A 287 12.98 20.56 1.61
CA GLY A 287 12.30 20.46 2.90
C GLY A 287 11.38 19.23 2.93
N MET A 288 11.30 18.55 4.09
CA MET A 288 10.38 17.44 4.31
C MET A 288 9.46 17.72 5.50
#